data_9eabe6ab0b9222b2741b358cad472e07
#
_entry.id   9eabe6ab0b9222b2741b358cad472e07
#
_cell.length_a   1.000
_cell.length_b   1.000
_cell.length_c   1.000
_cell.angle_alpha   90.00
_cell.angle_beta   90.00
_cell.angle_gamma   90.00
#
_symmetry.space_group_name_H-M   'P 1'
#
loop_
_entity.id
_entity.type
_entity.pdbx_description
1 polymer ?
#
loop_
_entity_poly.entity_id
_entity_poly.type
_entity_poly.pdbx_seq_one_letter_code
_entity_poly.pdbx_strand_id
1 'polypeptide(L)'
;MATGIELVVFAVVGLFGTNAIPHFVRGVTGKRHMTPFGSESSAVLNVLWGSANAAVAGSLAWVYRDAVEASTLVVAFVAGVVMAVGLASYWTEENPQLPWE
;
A
#
# COMPACT_ATOMS: atom_id res chain seq x y z
N MET A 1 -11.62 -4.13 23.38
CA MET A 1 -11.88 -4.94 22.16
C MET A 1 -12.11 -4.02 20.97
N ALA A 2 -11.49 -4.33 19.85
CA ALA A 2 -11.59 -3.49 18.65
C ALA A 2 -13.01 -3.53 18.06
N THR A 3 -13.48 -2.36 17.61
CA THR A 3 -14.74 -2.24 16.88
C THR A 3 -14.56 -2.69 15.42
N GLY A 4 -15.66 -2.92 14.71
CA GLY A 4 -15.60 -3.23 13.28
C GLY A 4 -14.92 -2.13 12.47
N ILE A 5 -15.16 -0.85 12.80
CA ILE A 5 -14.52 0.29 12.13
C ILE A 5 -13.01 0.27 12.36
N GLU A 6 -12.57 0.01 13.58
CA GLU A 6 -11.15 -0.06 13.91
C GLU A 6 -10.45 -1.20 13.16
N LEU A 7 -11.10 -2.35 13.04
CA LEU A 7 -10.56 -3.46 12.25
C LEU A 7 -10.44 -3.08 10.78
N VAL A 8 -11.43 -2.42 10.20
CA VAL A 8 -11.39 -1.95 8.80
C VAL A 8 -10.27 -0.93 8.62
N VAL A 9 -10.13 0.03 9.54
CA VAL A 9 -9.07 1.04 9.47
C VAL A 9 -7.69 0.38 9.45
N PHE A 10 -7.44 -0.59 10.31
CA PHE A 10 -6.14 -1.27 10.34
C PHE A 10 -5.93 -2.18 9.15
N ALA A 11 -6.99 -2.71 8.53
CA ALA A 11 -6.87 -3.37 7.23
C ALA A 11 -6.38 -2.39 6.16
N VAL A 12 -6.96 -1.19 6.12
CA VAL A 12 -6.53 -0.12 5.19
C VAL A 12 -5.09 0.30 5.45
N VAL A 13 -4.69 0.43 6.73
CA VAL A 13 -3.29 0.70 7.10
C VAL A 13 -2.35 -0.33 6.50
N GLY A 14 -2.69 -1.61 6.62
CA GLY A 14 -1.88 -2.70 6.06
C GLY A 14 -1.80 -2.63 4.54
N LEU A 15 -2.94 -2.41 3.87
CA LEU A 15 -3.00 -2.32 2.41
C LEU A 15 -2.16 -1.16 1.88
N PHE A 16 -2.39 0.04 2.39
CA PHE A 16 -1.73 1.26 1.91
C PHE A 16 -0.25 1.28 2.29
N GLY A 17 0.09 0.84 3.52
CA GLY A 17 1.47 0.77 3.96
C GLY A 17 2.30 -0.17 3.08
N THR A 18 1.77 -1.35 2.76
CA THR A 18 2.44 -2.31 1.90
C THR A 18 2.52 -1.80 0.47
N ASN A 19 1.44 -1.21 -0.06
CA ASN A 19 1.45 -0.67 -1.42
C ASN A 19 2.43 0.49 -1.61
N ALA A 20 2.73 1.23 -0.54
CA ALA A 20 3.71 2.31 -0.59
C ALA A 20 5.12 1.81 -0.93
N ILE A 21 5.48 0.60 -0.48
CA ILE A 21 6.84 0.07 -0.55
C ILE A 21 7.37 -0.02 -1.98
N PRO A 22 6.71 -0.74 -2.92
CA PRO A 22 7.27 -0.89 -4.27
C PRO A 22 7.37 0.45 -5.01
N HIS A 23 6.40 1.33 -4.84
CA HIS A 23 6.44 2.64 -5.50
C HIS A 23 7.60 3.48 -4.98
N PHE A 24 7.75 3.56 -3.66
CA PHE A 24 8.81 4.35 -3.06
C PHE A 24 10.19 3.78 -3.41
N VAL A 25 10.38 2.47 -3.29
CA VAL A 25 11.67 1.81 -3.56
C VAL A 25 12.06 1.96 -5.04
N ARG A 26 11.13 1.70 -5.96
CA ARG A 26 11.39 1.87 -7.40
C ARG A 26 11.71 3.32 -7.71
N GLY A 27 10.92 4.25 -7.17
CA GLY A 27 11.10 5.66 -7.42
C GLY A 27 12.43 6.21 -6.93
N VAL A 28 12.83 5.91 -5.69
CA VAL A 28 14.10 6.44 -5.13
C VAL A 28 15.31 5.83 -5.82
N THR A 29 15.16 4.69 -6.49
CA THR A 29 16.22 4.09 -7.29
C THR A 29 16.18 4.51 -8.76
N GLY A 30 15.37 5.50 -9.11
CA GLY A 30 15.30 6.08 -10.43
C GLY A 30 14.58 5.24 -11.47
N LYS A 31 13.74 4.30 -11.05
CA LYS A 31 13.06 3.35 -11.93
C LYS A 31 11.59 3.72 -12.13
N ARG A 32 11.11 3.50 -13.36
CA ARG A 32 9.69 3.63 -13.67
C ARG A 32 8.91 2.46 -13.09
N HIS A 33 7.64 2.71 -12.77
CA HIS A 33 6.75 1.70 -12.24
C HIS A 33 5.32 2.14 -12.46
N MET A 34 4.39 1.18 -12.58
CA MET A 34 2.98 1.49 -12.76
C MET A 34 2.40 2.21 -11.53
N THR A 35 1.62 3.25 -11.78
CA THR A 35 0.74 3.90 -10.80
C THR A 35 -0.65 4.00 -11.43
N PRO A 36 -1.69 4.40 -10.66
CA PRO A 36 -3.01 4.65 -11.27
C PRO A 36 -3.01 5.71 -12.37
N PHE A 37 -1.93 6.47 -12.50
CA PHE A 37 -1.79 7.54 -13.50
C PHE A 37 -1.12 7.09 -14.78
N GLY A 38 -0.62 5.86 -14.85
CA GLY A 38 -0.03 5.29 -16.05
C GLY A 38 0.86 4.09 -15.74
N SER A 39 0.95 3.15 -16.70
CA SER A 39 1.76 1.93 -16.51
C SER A 39 3.26 2.21 -16.54
N GLU A 40 3.67 3.33 -17.15
CA GLU A 40 5.08 3.73 -17.26
C GLU A 40 5.35 5.02 -16.49
N SER A 41 4.73 5.18 -15.33
CA SER A 41 4.89 6.39 -14.52
C SER A 41 6.34 6.63 -14.12
N SER A 42 6.73 7.91 -14.08
CA SER A 42 8.11 8.31 -13.79
C SER A 42 8.56 7.92 -12.39
N ALA A 43 9.87 7.88 -12.20
CA ALA A 43 10.47 7.63 -10.88
C ALA A 43 9.97 8.64 -9.83
N VAL A 44 9.92 9.92 -10.20
CA VAL A 44 9.46 10.99 -9.28
C VAL A 44 8.00 10.78 -8.92
N LEU A 45 7.14 10.47 -9.88
CA LEU A 45 5.72 10.21 -9.61
C LEU A 45 5.56 9.01 -8.68
N ASN A 46 6.38 7.97 -8.84
CA ASN A 46 6.34 6.81 -7.95
C ASN A 46 6.76 7.15 -6.51
N VAL A 47 7.76 8.01 -6.33
CA VAL A 47 8.11 8.50 -4.98
C VAL A 47 6.92 9.24 -4.37
N LEU A 48 6.30 10.12 -5.13
CA LEU A 48 5.15 10.89 -4.64
C LEU A 48 3.96 9.99 -4.32
N TRP A 49 3.66 9.04 -5.20
CA TRP A 49 2.56 8.10 -5.00
C TRP A 49 2.81 7.18 -3.81
N GLY A 50 4.03 6.65 -3.69
CA GLY A 50 4.43 5.84 -2.53
C GLY A 50 4.35 6.64 -1.24
N SER A 51 4.81 7.88 -1.25
CA SER A 51 4.74 8.77 -0.09
C SER A 51 3.29 9.07 0.31
N ALA A 52 2.40 9.28 -0.67
CA ALA A 52 0.98 9.50 -0.40
C ALA A 52 0.34 8.27 0.26
N ASN A 53 0.65 7.07 -0.24
CA ASN A 53 0.16 5.82 0.37
C ASN A 53 0.68 5.67 1.81
N ALA A 54 1.96 5.97 2.04
CA ALA A 54 2.55 5.92 3.38
C ALA A 54 1.91 6.94 4.31
N ALA A 55 1.60 8.14 3.80
CA ALA A 55 0.95 9.19 4.58
C ALA A 55 -0.46 8.78 5.00
N VAL A 56 -1.23 8.14 4.12
CA VAL A 56 -2.55 7.61 4.46
C VAL A 56 -2.44 6.57 5.56
N ALA A 57 -1.54 5.60 5.40
CA ALA A 57 -1.34 4.54 6.38
C ALA A 57 -0.90 5.11 7.73
N GLY A 58 0.10 6.00 7.73
CA GLY A 58 0.63 6.61 8.95
C GLY A 58 -0.39 7.50 9.65
N SER A 59 -1.15 8.29 8.89
CA SER A 59 -2.19 9.17 9.46
C SER A 59 -3.30 8.38 10.13
N LEU A 60 -3.78 7.32 9.47
CA LEU A 60 -4.81 6.46 10.04
C LEU A 60 -4.31 5.75 11.30
N ALA A 61 -3.09 5.22 11.25
CA ALA A 61 -2.48 4.57 12.42
C ALA A 61 -2.35 5.54 13.59
N TRP A 62 -1.99 6.78 13.32
CA TRP A 62 -1.86 7.80 14.36
C TRP A 62 -3.20 8.20 14.95
N VAL A 63 -4.20 8.49 14.09
CA VAL A 63 -5.55 8.87 14.55
C VAL A 63 -6.18 7.76 15.38
N TYR A 64 -5.97 6.51 14.99
CA TYR A 64 -6.54 5.33 15.65
C TYR A 64 -5.53 4.61 16.56
N ARG A 65 -4.48 5.31 17.02
CA ARG A 65 -3.41 4.68 17.81
C ARG A 65 -3.89 4.02 19.08
N ASP A 66 -5.00 4.51 19.66
CA ASP A 66 -5.56 3.93 20.87
C ASP A 66 -6.24 2.58 20.63
N ALA A 67 -6.47 2.22 19.35
CA ALA A 67 -7.02 0.93 18.97
C ALA A 67 -5.95 -0.11 18.69
N VAL A 68 -4.67 0.22 18.88
CA VAL A 68 -3.57 -0.74 18.67
C VAL A 68 -3.65 -1.83 19.74
N GLU A 69 -3.91 -3.04 19.29
CA GLU A 69 -3.97 -4.23 20.12
C GLU A 69 -3.70 -5.46 19.24
N ALA A 70 -3.67 -6.66 19.81
CA ALA A 70 -3.35 -7.86 19.05
C ALA A 70 -4.24 -8.03 17.82
N SER A 71 -5.55 -7.81 17.94
CA SER A 71 -6.49 -8.00 16.82
C SER A 71 -6.26 -7.03 15.69
N THR A 72 -6.07 -5.74 15.97
CA THR A 72 -5.83 -4.72 14.93
C THR A 72 -4.47 -4.89 14.27
N LEU A 73 -3.45 -5.29 15.03
CA LEU A 73 -2.13 -5.56 14.47
C LEU A 73 -2.14 -6.80 13.57
N VAL A 74 -2.85 -7.86 13.96
CA VAL A 74 -2.99 -9.07 13.13
C VAL A 74 -3.72 -8.73 11.83
N VAL A 75 -4.80 -7.95 11.90
CA VAL A 75 -5.55 -7.53 10.71
C VAL A 75 -4.66 -6.71 9.77
N ALA A 76 -3.89 -5.75 10.31
CA ALA A 76 -2.97 -4.95 9.50
C ALA A 76 -1.91 -5.83 8.83
N PHE A 77 -1.34 -6.77 9.56
CA PHE A 77 -0.34 -7.71 9.03
C PHE A 77 -0.93 -8.58 7.93
N VAL A 78 -2.09 -9.21 8.17
CA VAL A 78 -2.74 -10.08 7.18
C VAL A 78 -3.11 -9.28 5.93
N ALA A 79 -3.69 -8.09 6.08
CA ALA A 79 -4.01 -7.23 4.94
C ALA A 79 -2.74 -6.85 4.16
N GLY A 80 -1.65 -6.56 4.85
CA GLY A 80 -0.37 -6.27 4.22
C GLY A 80 0.18 -7.44 3.42
N VAL A 81 0.11 -8.66 3.99
CA VAL A 81 0.54 -9.88 3.29
C VAL A 81 -0.33 -10.15 2.06
N VAL A 82 -1.64 -10.00 2.18
CA VAL A 82 -2.57 -10.18 1.06
C VAL A 82 -2.23 -9.20 -0.07
N MET A 83 -1.99 -7.93 0.28
CA MET A 83 -1.56 -6.93 -0.70
C MET A 83 -0.23 -7.32 -1.35
N ALA A 84 0.75 -7.74 -0.56
CA ALA A 84 2.07 -8.12 -1.07
C ALA A 84 1.98 -9.31 -2.03
N VAL A 85 1.20 -10.34 -1.68
CA VAL A 85 0.98 -11.50 -2.55
C VAL A 85 0.27 -11.08 -3.83
N GLY A 86 -0.76 -10.22 -3.72
CA GLY A 86 -1.47 -9.70 -4.89
C GLY A 86 -0.55 -8.93 -5.84
N LEU A 87 0.31 -8.06 -5.28
CA LEU A 87 1.28 -7.32 -6.07
C LEU A 87 2.29 -8.25 -6.74
N ALA A 88 2.83 -9.22 -5.99
CA ALA A 88 3.78 -10.19 -6.53
C ALA A 88 3.17 -10.99 -7.68
N SER A 89 1.91 -11.44 -7.52
CA SER A 89 1.19 -12.18 -8.56
C SER A 89 0.97 -11.34 -9.80
N TYR A 90 0.62 -10.05 -9.62
CA TYR A 90 0.41 -9.13 -10.73
C TYR A 90 1.70 -8.87 -11.52
N TRP A 91 2.81 -8.66 -10.81
CA TRP A 91 4.09 -8.34 -11.45
C TRP A 91 4.83 -9.54 -12.04
N THR A 92 4.29 -10.76 -11.86
CA THR A 92 4.77 -11.93 -12.60
C THR A 92 4.15 -12.02 -14.00
N GLU A 93 3.10 -11.22 -14.30
CA GLU A 93 2.53 -11.13 -15.63
C GLU A 93 3.56 -10.59 -16.63
N GLU A 94 3.52 -11.10 -17.85
CA GLU A 94 4.49 -10.73 -18.89
C GLU A 94 4.37 -9.25 -19.28
N ASN A 95 3.14 -8.75 -19.40
CA ASN A 95 2.87 -7.37 -19.80
C ASN A 95 1.78 -6.76 -18.89
N PRO A 96 2.10 -6.47 -17.63
CA PRO A 96 1.10 -5.89 -16.73
C PRO A 96 0.70 -4.50 -17.20
N GLN A 97 -0.59 -4.27 -17.31
CA GLN A 97 -1.15 -2.99 -17.74
C GLN A 97 -2.34 -2.60 -16.90
N LEU A 98 -2.61 -1.30 -16.83
CA LEU A 98 -3.82 -0.80 -16.19
C LEU A 98 -5.04 -1.18 -17.04
N PRO A 99 -6.19 -1.55 -16.40
CA PRO A 99 -7.38 -1.96 -17.14
C PRO A 99 -7.94 -0.87 -18.07
N TRP A 100 -7.64 0.39 -17.77
CA TRP A 100 -8.16 1.54 -18.55
C TRP A 100 -7.16 2.06 -19.59
N GLU A 101 -6.06 1.37 -19.84
CA GLU A 101 -5.08 1.74 -20.87
C GLU A 101 -5.24 1.01 -22.21
#